data_9d316e6e5639002013449f1da3e07872
#
_entry.id   9d316e6e5639002013449f1da3e07872
#
_cell.length_a   1.000
_cell.length_b   1.000
_cell.length_c   1.000
_cell.angle_alpha   90.00
_cell.angle_beta   90.00
_cell.angle_gamma   90.00
#
_symmetry.space_group_name_H-M   'P 1'
#
loop_
_entity.id
_entity.type
_entity.pdbx_description
1 polymer ?
#
loop_
_entity_poly.entity_id
_entity_poly.type
_entity_poly.pdbx_seq_one_letter_code
_entity_poly.pdbx_strand_id
1 'polypeptide(L)'
;MLKQQFQASLPLLLALSPLASAMTLYEGADTEFAAKVQGAAGLFHSRESYGQTGVREPGSVNWQEATLQYGIEFKHRSAGLGQVFGALDWVSSASFGDGDAAGWSVGDERTTKIENAYLGWRNDSLEISGGRQNVVVGDGFLISGDALNIGRGLLDGEVNRGGAYYLTGRKAFDQTAILRWGCQQSWRGDLMWLKSDNLAQASPELSVVTLEHVADAGTVGLTAIKVTDTDQALAQILYPERKGMKLYSVRAQGNAGVSDLFLAGEHAWERKPGGADENAWYLEAGWTFSQLPGKPSVNYRYSRFSEGYDPLFYGNGRALGTWFQGEVASNYAGPFNSNTRVHHLGVKAAVSGRVNVGALYYDFATLNRSLGNRDARELDLYAEWTIDEHWSLLPLVGYYKPERSAEDGGSQLGTAKGSVYGQVLLVFGF
;
A
#
# COMPACT_ATOMS: atom_id res chain seq x y z
N MET A 1 -12.49 -14.99 -25.51
CA MET A 1 -11.08 -14.60 -25.51
C MET A 1 -10.91 -13.18 -24.97
N LEU A 2 -11.46 -12.86 -23.78
CA LEU A 2 -11.40 -11.50 -23.18
C LEU A 2 -11.33 -11.58 -21.63
N LYS A 3 -10.58 -12.57 -21.09
CA LYS A 3 -10.48 -12.82 -19.63
C LYS A 3 -9.13 -12.44 -19.02
N GLN A 4 -8.29 -11.63 -19.66
CA GLN A 4 -6.90 -11.46 -19.22
C GLN A 4 -6.40 -10.01 -19.04
N GLN A 5 -7.25 -8.99 -18.91
CA GLN A 5 -6.75 -7.61 -18.80
C GLN A 5 -7.18 -6.78 -17.59
N PHE A 6 -7.80 -7.37 -16.58
CA PHE A 6 -8.08 -6.65 -15.33
C PHE A 6 -7.48 -7.39 -14.12
N GLN A 7 -6.17 -7.47 -14.06
CA GLN A 7 -5.49 -7.71 -12.78
C GLN A 7 -5.21 -6.34 -12.15
N ALA A 8 -5.97 -6.03 -11.12
CA ALA A 8 -5.71 -4.90 -10.24
C ALA A 8 -4.27 -5.00 -9.71
N SER A 9 -3.49 -3.97 -9.95
CA SER A 9 -2.12 -3.85 -9.46
C SER A 9 -2.11 -3.76 -7.93
N LEU A 10 -1.51 -4.72 -7.30
CA LEU A 10 -1.24 -4.81 -5.87
C LEU A 10 0.00 -3.98 -5.46
N PRO A 11 0.25 -3.70 -4.15
CA PRO A 11 1.44 -2.98 -3.68
C PRO A 11 2.74 -3.59 -4.21
N LEU A 12 3.85 -2.87 -4.19
CA LEU A 12 5.09 -3.18 -4.89
C LEU A 12 5.53 -4.65 -4.79
N LEU A 13 5.31 -5.30 -3.65
CA LEU A 13 5.48 -6.75 -3.47
C LEU A 13 4.36 -7.61 -4.08
N LEU A 14 3.23 -7.00 -4.47
CA LEU A 14 2.07 -7.70 -5.04
C LEU A 14 1.77 -7.25 -6.49
N ALA A 15 2.26 -6.09 -6.95
CA ALA A 15 2.17 -5.68 -8.36
C ALA A 15 3.09 -6.53 -9.28
N LEU A 16 3.94 -7.33 -8.70
CA LEU A 16 4.80 -8.29 -9.40
C LEU A 16 4.19 -9.71 -9.43
N SER A 17 2.90 -9.84 -9.25
CA SER A 17 2.15 -11.09 -9.18
C SER A 17 1.88 -11.87 -10.49
N PRO A 18 2.73 -11.88 -11.53
CA PRO A 18 2.88 -13.10 -12.29
C PRO A 18 3.87 -14.08 -11.61
N LEU A 19 4.65 -13.63 -10.59
CA LEU A 19 5.74 -14.41 -10.00
C LEU A 19 5.32 -15.42 -8.92
N ALA A 20 4.15 -15.27 -8.32
CA ALA A 20 3.70 -16.20 -7.28
C ALA A 20 2.76 -17.26 -7.88
N SER A 21 3.28 -18.19 -8.63
CA SER A 21 2.60 -19.48 -8.79
C SER A 21 2.89 -20.28 -7.51
N ALA A 22 1.87 -20.45 -6.64
CA ALA A 22 2.02 -21.34 -5.50
C ALA A 22 2.43 -22.73 -5.99
N MET A 23 3.47 -23.31 -5.40
CA MET A 23 3.91 -24.65 -5.76
C MET A 23 2.86 -25.67 -5.29
N THR A 24 2.21 -26.35 -6.24
CA THR A 24 1.25 -27.38 -5.93
C THR A 24 1.92 -28.54 -5.20
N LEU A 25 1.53 -28.77 -3.95
CA LEU A 25 2.00 -29.89 -3.14
C LEU A 25 1.14 -31.14 -3.37
N TYR A 26 -0.16 -30.93 -3.57
CA TYR A 26 -1.14 -31.97 -3.81
C TYR A 26 -2.29 -31.42 -4.64
N GLU A 27 -2.67 -32.14 -5.69
CA GLU A 27 -3.83 -31.86 -6.52
C GLU A 27 -4.64 -33.16 -6.69
N GLY A 28 -5.81 -33.20 -6.06
CA GLY A 28 -6.79 -34.26 -6.22
C GLY A 28 -8.03 -33.75 -6.97
N ALA A 29 -9.04 -34.61 -7.18
CA ALA A 29 -10.25 -34.24 -7.90
C ALA A 29 -10.97 -33.01 -7.30
N ASP A 30 -10.98 -32.92 -5.98
CA ASP A 30 -11.72 -31.89 -5.23
C ASP A 30 -10.86 -31.11 -4.24
N THR A 31 -9.58 -31.44 -4.09
CA THR A 31 -8.71 -30.89 -3.06
C THR A 31 -7.38 -30.45 -3.66
N GLU A 32 -6.97 -29.23 -3.34
CA GLU A 32 -5.69 -28.63 -3.70
C GLU A 32 -4.97 -28.17 -2.42
N PHE A 33 -3.69 -28.55 -2.27
CA PHE A 33 -2.76 -27.97 -1.32
C PHE A 33 -1.59 -27.36 -2.08
N ALA A 34 -1.25 -26.13 -1.74
CA ALA A 34 -0.15 -25.43 -2.36
C ALA A 34 0.76 -24.81 -1.30
N ALA A 35 2.07 -24.82 -1.54
CA ALA A 35 3.02 -24.01 -0.79
C ALA A 35 3.20 -22.67 -1.49
N LYS A 36 3.36 -21.63 -0.70
CA LYS A 36 3.66 -20.27 -1.16
C LYS A 36 4.97 -19.83 -0.54
N VAL A 37 5.89 -19.35 -1.36
CA VAL A 37 7.12 -18.71 -0.91
C VAL A 37 7.31 -17.46 -1.75
N GLN A 38 7.33 -16.29 -1.12
CA GLN A 38 7.59 -15.02 -1.80
C GLN A 38 8.41 -14.11 -0.91
N GLY A 39 9.20 -13.24 -1.50
CA GLY A 39 9.99 -12.32 -0.71
C GLY A 39 10.61 -11.20 -1.53
N ALA A 40 11.25 -10.31 -0.80
CA ALA A 40 12.04 -9.24 -1.38
C ALA A 40 13.27 -8.96 -0.52
N ALA A 41 14.33 -8.51 -1.19
CA ALA A 41 15.50 -7.94 -0.55
C ALA A 41 15.83 -6.61 -1.22
N GLY A 42 16.16 -5.59 -0.43
CA GLY A 42 16.46 -4.24 -0.89
C GLY A 42 17.79 -3.73 -0.38
N LEU A 43 18.49 -3.01 -1.24
CA LEU A 43 19.63 -2.17 -0.91
C LEU A 43 19.21 -0.72 -1.08
N PHE A 44 19.49 0.12 -0.09
CA PHE A 44 19.02 1.52 -0.05
C PHE A 44 20.14 2.46 0.32
N HIS A 45 20.09 3.65 -0.27
CA HIS A 45 20.93 4.76 0.08
C HIS A 45 20.11 6.05 0.08
N SER A 46 20.27 6.87 1.12
CA SER A 46 19.79 8.25 1.13
C SER A 46 20.92 9.18 1.52
N ARG A 47 21.12 10.25 0.75
CA ARG A 47 22.15 11.25 1.05
C ARG A 47 21.83 12.05 2.30
N GLU A 48 20.58 12.24 2.62
CA GLU A 48 20.12 12.98 3.79
C GLU A 48 19.19 12.10 4.64
N SER A 49 19.17 12.36 5.93
CA SER A 49 18.24 11.74 6.88
C SER A 49 16.94 12.53 6.95
N TYR A 50 15.89 11.92 7.47
CA TYR A 50 14.56 12.52 7.59
C TYR A 50 14.09 12.49 9.05
N GLY A 51 13.44 13.57 9.50
CA GLY A 51 13.18 13.84 10.91
C GLY A 51 11.87 13.28 11.46
N GLN A 52 11.34 12.20 10.92
CA GLN A 52 10.02 11.72 11.31
C GLN A 52 9.95 11.20 12.74
N THR A 53 10.99 10.52 13.20
CA THR A 53 11.03 9.92 14.53
C THR A 53 11.84 10.73 15.56
N GLY A 54 12.68 11.64 15.10
CA GLY A 54 13.64 12.37 15.94
C GLY A 54 14.82 11.52 16.46
N VAL A 55 14.94 10.27 15.98
CA VAL A 55 16.02 9.35 16.38
C VAL A 55 17.25 9.47 15.50
N ARG A 56 17.03 9.88 14.24
CA ARG A 56 18.08 9.95 13.24
C ARG A 56 18.84 11.28 13.32
N GLU A 57 20.18 11.20 13.22
CA GLU A 57 21.06 12.37 13.06
C GLU A 57 21.11 12.80 11.59
N PRO A 58 21.42 14.10 11.30
CA PRO A 58 21.66 14.57 9.93
C PRO A 58 22.79 13.80 9.25
N GLY A 59 22.63 13.46 7.97
CA GLY A 59 23.68 12.82 7.18
C GLY A 59 23.17 11.71 6.26
N SER A 60 24.11 11.05 5.59
CA SER A 60 23.77 9.95 4.68
C SER A 60 23.55 8.64 5.44
N VAL A 61 22.68 7.82 4.88
CA VAL A 61 22.25 6.55 5.46
C VAL A 61 22.30 5.46 4.40
N ASN A 62 22.85 4.29 4.77
CA ASN A 62 22.88 3.09 3.95
C ASN A 62 22.28 1.95 4.74
N TRP A 63 21.26 1.29 4.16
CA TRP A 63 20.65 0.15 4.84
C TRP A 63 20.21 -0.91 3.85
N GLN A 64 19.89 -2.07 4.39
CA GLN A 64 19.30 -3.16 3.65
C GLN A 64 18.07 -3.67 4.40
N GLU A 65 17.12 -4.14 3.64
CA GLU A 65 15.92 -4.81 4.17
C GLU A 65 15.71 -6.13 3.46
N ALA A 66 15.12 -7.08 4.17
CA ALA A 66 14.64 -8.33 3.59
C ALA A 66 13.32 -8.73 4.21
N THR A 67 12.43 -9.29 3.40
CA THR A 67 11.20 -9.92 3.85
C THR A 67 10.98 -11.23 3.11
N LEU A 68 10.48 -12.23 3.84
CA LEU A 68 10.15 -13.55 3.32
C LEU A 68 8.80 -13.99 3.89
N GLN A 69 7.81 -14.19 3.02
CA GLN A 69 6.54 -14.82 3.38
C GLN A 69 6.51 -16.24 2.87
N TYR A 70 6.14 -17.20 3.74
CA TYR A 70 6.11 -18.62 3.42
C TYR A 70 5.00 -19.33 4.19
N GLY A 71 4.35 -20.28 3.53
CA GLY A 71 3.24 -21.00 4.13
C GLY A 71 2.51 -21.92 3.18
N ILE A 72 1.27 -22.25 3.54
CA ILE A 72 0.42 -23.15 2.79
C ILE A 72 -0.96 -22.53 2.55
N GLU A 73 -1.52 -22.86 1.40
CA GLU A 73 -2.91 -22.57 1.05
C GLU A 73 -3.61 -23.89 0.75
N PHE A 74 -4.90 -23.97 1.08
CA PHE A 74 -5.71 -25.11 0.70
C PHE A 74 -7.05 -24.69 0.15
N LYS A 75 -7.61 -25.55 -0.72
CA LYS A 75 -8.95 -25.43 -1.29
C LYS A 75 -9.56 -26.84 -1.36
N HIS A 76 -10.81 -26.98 -0.93
CA HIS A 76 -11.57 -28.22 -1.07
C HIS A 76 -12.96 -27.90 -1.60
N ARG A 77 -13.31 -28.46 -2.74
CA ARG A 77 -14.61 -28.31 -3.37
C ARG A 77 -15.51 -29.51 -3.03
N SER A 78 -16.69 -29.24 -2.54
CA SER A 78 -17.71 -30.28 -2.30
C SER A 78 -18.84 -30.10 -3.31
N ALA A 79 -19.22 -31.20 -3.98
CA ALA A 79 -20.30 -31.16 -4.97
C ALA A 79 -21.60 -30.62 -4.35
N GLY A 80 -22.13 -29.55 -4.90
CA GLY A 80 -23.37 -28.89 -4.44
C GLY A 80 -23.27 -28.06 -3.16
N LEU A 81 -22.12 -28.08 -2.44
CA LEU A 81 -21.93 -27.34 -1.19
C LEU A 81 -20.98 -26.15 -1.30
N GLY A 82 -20.33 -25.97 -2.46
CA GLY A 82 -19.34 -24.90 -2.66
C GLY A 82 -17.93 -25.32 -2.31
N GLN A 83 -17.07 -24.36 -1.99
CA GLN A 83 -15.63 -24.55 -1.74
C GLN A 83 -15.24 -24.02 -0.36
N VAL A 84 -14.57 -24.83 0.44
CA VAL A 84 -13.84 -24.40 1.63
C VAL A 84 -12.42 -24.05 1.23
N PHE A 85 -11.87 -22.98 1.79
CA PHE A 85 -10.52 -22.51 1.50
C PHE A 85 -9.86 -21.89 2.74
N GLY A 86 -8.55 -21.78 2.74
CA GLY A 86 -7.82 -21.11 3.82
C GLY A 86 -6.33 -21.02 3.55
N ALA A 87 -5.64 -20.27 4.40
CA ALA A 87 -4.21 -20.12 4.37
C ALA A 87 -3.63 -20.06 5.78
N LEU A 88 -2.39 -20.55 5.90
CA LEU A 88 -1.56 -20.35 7.07
C LEU A 88 -0.15 -20.05 6.60
N ASP A 89 0.31 -18.83 6.84
CA ASP A 89 1.64 -18.40 6.47
C ASP A 89 2.28 -17.48 7.51
N TRP A 90 3.59 -17.36 7.42
CA TRP A 90 4.43 -16.50 8.25
C TRP A 90 5.15 -15.50 7.38
N VAL A 91 5.46 -14.34 7.96
CA VAL A 91 6.37 -13.37 7.39
C VAL A 91 7.55 -13.16 8.32
N SER A 92 8.76 -13.29 7.77
CA SER A 92 10.02 -12.90 8.41
C SER A 92 10.51 -11.61 7.81
N SER A 93 10.87 -10.63 8.65
CA SER A 93 11.39 -9.31 8.26
C SER A 93 12.72 -9.03 8.94
N ALA A 94 13.60 -8.33 8.25
CA ALA A 94 14.92 -7.96 8.75
C ALA A 94 15.37 -6.62 8.20
N SER A 95 16.04 -5.81 9.03
CA SER A 95 16.79 -4.63 8.64
C SER A 95 18.28 -4.79 8.96
N PHE A 96 19.16 -4.14 8.20
CA PHE A 96 20.61 -4.20 8.35
C PHE A 96 21.22 -2.82 8.06
N GLY A 97 22.52 -2.64 8.39
CA GLY A 97 23.26 -1.40 8.16
C GLY A 97 22.88 -0.31 9.16
N ASP A 98 22.69 0.91 8.65
CA ASP A 98 22.38 2.07 9.51
C ASP A 98 20.90 2.12 9.96
N GLY A 99 20.04 1.18 9.49
CA GLY A 99 18.58 1.31 9.56
C GLY A 99 18.06 2.32 8.55
N ASP A 100 16.74 2.50 8.47
CA ASP A 100 16.11 3.36 7.45
C ASP A 100 16.37 4.87 7.68
N ALA A 101 16.15 5.65 6.63
CA ALA A 101 16.46 7.08 6.61
C ALA A 101 15.62 7.93 7.58
N ALA A 102 14.46 7.46 8.03
CA ALA A 102 13.62 8.14 9.03
C ALA A 102 13.90 7.69 10.47
N GLY A 103 14.67 6.61 10.68
CA GLY A 103 14.96 6.04 11.97
C GLY A 103 13.86 5.16 12.55
N TRP A 104 13.01 4.59 11.69
CA TRP A 104 12.02 3.59 12.09
C TRP A 104 12.64 2.23 12.41
N SER A 105 13.84 1.98 11.87
CA SER A 105 14.69 0.85 12.18
C SER A 105 16.11 1.32 12.47
N VAL A 106 16.90 0.51 13.18
CA VAL A 106 18.28 0.79 13.55
C VAL A 106 19.26 -0.24 12.97
N GLY A 107 18.77 -1.18 12.14
CA GLY A 107 19.59 -2.12 11.37
C GLY A 107 19.84 -3.46 12.07
N ASP A 108 19.24 -3.73 13.20
CA ASP A 108 19.37 -5.00 13.92
C ASP A 108 18.05 -5.75 14.13
N GLU A 109 16.95 -5.20 13.62
CA GLU A 109 15.63 -5.79 13.75
C GLU A 109 15.49 -7.09 12.99
N ARG A 110 14.92 -8.08 13.65
CA ARG A 110 14.60 -9.41 13.11
C ARG A 110 13.30 -9.88 13.72
N THR A 111 12.29 -10.13 12.90
CA THR A 111 11.02 -10.67 13.38
C THR A 111 10.48 -11.76 12.48
N THR A 112 9.74 -12.70 13.08
CA THR A 112 8.89 -13.64 12.35
C THR A 112 7.52 -13.65 13.01
N LYS A 113 6.47 -13.42 12.24
CA LYS A 113 5.08 -13.37 12.72
C LYS A 113 4.18 -14.15 11.76
N ILE A 114 3.06 -14.65 12.29
CA ILE A 114 1.97 -15.15 11.44
C ILE A 114 1.42 -13.97 10.64
N GLU A 115 1.37 -14.11 9.33
CA GLU A 115 0.80 -13.11 8.44
C GLU A 115 -0.64 -13.46 8.08
N ASN A 116 -0.88 -14.66 7.54
CA ASN A 116 -2.23 -15.13 7.30
C ASN A 116 -2.54 -16.38 8.14
N ALA A 117 -3.73 -16.42 8.72
CA ALA A 117 -4.30 -17.58 9.41
C ALA A 117 -5.83 -17.46 9.34
N TYR A 118 -6.44 -17.90 8.25
CA TYR A 118 -7.86 -17.75 8.03
C TYR A 118 -8.48 -18.97 7.36
N LEU A 119 -9.78 -19.07 7.52
CA LEU A 119 -10.66 -20.03 6.85
C LEU A 119 -11.82 -19.30 6.19
N GLY A 120 -12.30 -19.87 5.10
CA GLY A 120 -13.46 -19.38 4.39
C GLY A 120 -14.23 -20.46 3.67
N TRP A 121 -15.42 -20.09 3.28
CA TRP A 121 -16.29 -20.86 2.41
C TRP A 121 -16.88 -19.97 1.34
N ARG A 122 -17.04 -20.49 0.12
CA ARG A 122 -17.65 -19.76 -0.99
C ARG A 122 -18.44 -20.65 -1.93
N ASN A 123 -19.41 -20.04 -2.57
CA ASN A 123 -20.08 -20.54 -3.76
C ASN A 123 -20.08 -19.47 -4.87
N ASP A 124 -20.88 -19.62 -5.90
CA ASP A 124 -20.91 -18.70 -7.05
C ASP A 124 -21.37 -17.28 -6.70
N SER A 125 -22.10 -17.09 -5.61
CA SER A 125 -22.73 -15.81 -5.23
C SER A 125 -22.27 -15.25 -3.91
N LEU A 126 -21.76 -16.06 -3.02
CA LEU A 126 -21.44 -15.70 -1.65
C LEU A 126 -20.08 -16.26 -1.23
N GLU A 127 -19.31 -15.45 -0.51
CA GLU A 127 -18.09 -15.86 0.19
C GLU A 127 -18.14 -15.36 1.64
N ILE A 128 -17.79 -16.23 2.57
CA ILE A 128 -17.62 -15.90 3.98
C ILE A 128 -16.23 -16.33 4.40
N SER A 129 -15.48 -15.45 5.05
CA SER A 129 -14.16 -15.78 5.60
C SER A 129 -13.93 -15.11 6.95
N GLY A 130 -13.05 -15.68 7.76
CA GLY A 130 -12.69 -15.12 9.05
C GLY A 130 -11.31 -15.60 9.50
N GLY A 131 -10.68 -14.78 10.34
CA GLY A 131 -9.32 -14.98 10.85
C GLY A 131 -8.38 -13.84 10.50
N ARG A 132 -7.07 -14.08 10.57
CA ARG A 132 -6.04 -13.11 10.21
C ARG A 132 -5.82 -13.12 8.70
N GLN A 133 -6.11 -12.01 8.03
CA GLN A 133 -5.96 -11.91 6.57
C GLN A 133 -5.80 -10.46 6.10
N ASN A 134 -5.13 -10.29 4.96
CA ASN A 134 -5.02 -8.99 4.31
C ASN A 134 -6.34 -8.58 3.65
N VAL A 135 -6.68 -7.30 3.74
CA VAL A 135 -7.90 -6.71 3.14
C VAL A 135 -7.52 -5.43 2.40
N VAL A 136 -7.94 -5.34 1.15
CA VAL A 136 -7.77 -4.14 0.32
C VAL A 136 -9.16 -3.70 -0.20
N VAL A 137 -9.45 -2.41 -0.12
CA VAL A 137 -10.69 -1.82 -0.63
C VAL A 137 -10.37 -0.92 -1.82
N GLY A 138 -10.95 -1.22 -2.98
CA GLY A 138 -10.66 -0.50 -4.22
C GLY A 138 -9.19 -0.62 -4.62
N ASP A 139 -8.53 0.51 -4.83
CA ASP A 139 -7.10 0.59 -5.15
C ASP A 139 -6.21 0.90 -3.92
N GLY A 140 -6.79 0.82 -2.72
CA GLY A 140 -6.08 1.05 -1.48
C GLY A 140 -6.05 2.51 -1.01
N PHE A 141 -6.86 3.39 -1.59
CA PHE A 141 -6.94 4.78 -1.16
C PHE A 141 -7.34 4.94 0.32
N LEU A 142 -8.23 4.06 0.81
CA LEU A 142 -8.70 4.04 2.19
C LEU A 142 -8.11 2.89 3.01
N ILE A 143 -8.10 1.69 2.43
CA ILE A 143 -7.61 0.47 3.07
C ILE A 143 -6.80 -0.33 2.06
N SER A 144 -5.51 -0.51 2.37
CA SER A 144 -4.58 -1.35 1.61
C SER A 144 -3.84 -2.29 2.56
N GLY A 145 -4.58 -3.06 3.34
CA GLY A 145 -4.07 -3.87 4.41
C GLY A 145 -3.75 -3.04 5.67
N ASP A 146 -3.39 -3.72 6.74
CA ASP A 146 -2.83 -3.12 7.96
C ASP A 146 -1.34 -2.80 7.73
N ALA A 147 -1.09 -1.93 6.75
CA ALA A 147 0.25 -1.60 6.29
C ALA A 147 1.07 -0.94 7.40
N LEU A 148 2.40 -1.10 7.32
CA LEU A 148 3.36 -0.64 8.32
C LEU A 148 3.20 -1.32 9.69
N ASN A 149 2.49 -2.43 9.78
CA ASN A 149 2.38 -3.24 11.00
C ASN A 149 3.59 -4.19 11.13
N ILE A 150 4.74 -3.63 11.43
CA ILE A 150 6.03 -4.34 11.49
C ILE A 150 6.58 -4.50 12.91
N GLY A 151 5.71 -4.51 13.91
CA GLY A 151 6.10 -4.78 15.29
C GLY A 151 5.76 -3.65 16.28
N ARG A 152 6.49 -3.59 17.39
CA ARG A 152 6.31 -2.58 18.43
C ARG A 152 6.69 -1.20 17.89
N GLY A 153 5.89 -0.22 18.23
CA GLY A 153 6.06 1.15 17.75
C GLY A 153 6.76 2.04 18.78
N LEU A 154 6.77 3.34 18.50
CA LEU A 154 7.32 4.43 19.30
C LEU A 154 6.90 4.45 20.79
N LEU A 155 5.85 3.72 21.16
CA LEU A 155 5.20 3.86 22.47
C LEU A 155 5.80 3.01 23.58
N ASP A 156 6.64 2.05 23.24
CA ASP A 156 7.38 1.25 24.20
C ASP A 156 8.74 1.88 24.59
N GLY A 157 9.03 3.09 24.10
CA GLY A 157 10.34 3.75 24.28
C GLY A 157 11.43 3.20 23.36
N GLU A 158 11.10 2.22 22.53
CA GLU A 158 11.99 1.65 21.51
C GLU A 158 11.37 1.87 20.12
N VAL A 159 12.15 2.46 19.21
CA VAL A 159 11.77 2.56 17.80
C VAL A 159 12.07 1.24 17.13
N ASN A 160 11.27 0.23 17.41
CA ASN A 160 11.40 -1.08 16.81
C ASN A 160 10.09 -1.48 16.15
N ARG A 161 10.06 -1.43 14.83
CA ARG A 161 8.94 -1.88 13.98
C ARG A 161 9.13 -3.29 13.43
N GLY A 162 10.09 -4.05 13.96
CA GLY A 162 10.36 -5.42 13.55
C GLY A 162 11.16 -5.55 12.26
N GLY A 163 11.69 -4.48 11.73
CA GLY A 163 12.50 -4.43 10.52
C GLY A 163 11.67 -4.34 9.23
N ALA A 164 12.39 -4.15 8.12
CA ALA A 164 11.84 -4.04 6.77
C ALA A 164 10.73 -2.98 6.65
N TYR A 165 11.04 -1.75 7.07
CA TYR A 165 10.09 -0.63 7.05
C TYR A 165 9.59 -0.32 5.65
N TYR A 166 10.47 -0.22 4.66
CA TYR A 166 10.10 0.07 3.27
C TYR A 166 9.35 -1.09 2.62
N LEU A 167 9.82 -2.32 2.85
CA LEU A 167 9.23 -3.51 2.23
C LEU A 167 7.87 -3.89 2.83
N THR A 168 7.52 -3.39 4.00
CA THR A 168 6.21 -3.55 4.66
C THR A 168 5.62 -4.96 4.53
N GLY A 169 6.37 -5.98 4.97
CA GLY A 169 5.98 -7.39 4.80
C GLY A 169 4.66 -7.76 5.49
N ARG A 170 4.31 -7.13 6.62
CA ARG A 170 3.07 -7.38 7.37
C ARG A 170 1.95 -6.42 6.91
N LYS A 171 0.81 -6.99 6.52
CA LYS A 171 -0.36 -6.27 6.01
C LYS A 171 -1.71 -6.87 6.45
N ALA A 172 -1.68 -8.04 7.08
CA ALA A 172 -2.91 -8.69 7.52
C ALA A 172 -3.47 -8.02 8.77
N PHE A 173 -4.79 -7.76 8.78
CA PHE A 173 -5.52 -7.42 9.98
C PHE A 173 -5.51 -8.62 10.95
N ASP A 174 -5.36 -8.36 12.25
CA ASP A 174 -5.26 -9.39 13.28
C ASP A 174 -6.47 -10.32 13.31
N GLN A 175 -7.67 -9.74 13.19
CA GLN A 175 -8.92 -10.49 13.13
C GLN A 175 -9.85 -9.86 12.10
N THR A 176 -10.49 -10.71 11.34
CA THR A 176 -11.48 -10.29 10.36
C THR A 176 -12.68 -11.21 10.38
N ALA A 177 -13.84 -10.65 10.04
CA ALA A 177 -15.02 -11.38 9.61
C ALA A 177 -15.57 -10.71 8.36
N ILE A 178 -15.63 -11.44 7.25
CA ILE A 178 -15.92 -10.89 5.92
C ILE A 178 -17.04 -11.69 5.28
N LEU A 179 -18.04 -10.98 4.79
CA LEU A 179 -19.10 -11.48 3.93
C LEU A 179 -19.01 -10.75 2.59
N ARG A 180 -18.85 -11.47 1.48
CA ARG A 180 -18.87 -10.93 0.12
C ARG A 180 -20.03 -11.54 -0.66
N TRP A 181 -20.75 -10.73 -1.40
CA TRP A 181 -21.83 -11.18 -2.29
C TRP A 181 -21.63 -10.68 -3.70
N GLY A 182 -22.22 -11.38 -4.67
CA GLY A 182 -22.16 -11.01 -6.07
C GLY A 182 -20.78 -11.22 -6.69
N CYS A 183 -19.95 -12.15 -6.19
CA CYS A 183 -18.55 -12.33 -6.55
C CYS A 183 -18.26 -12.44 -8.06
N GLN A 184 -19.26 -12.88 -8.86
CA GLN A 184 -19.17 -13.00 -10.32
C GLN A 184 -20.21 -12.15 -11.06
N GLN A 185 -20.90 -11.26 -10.36
CA GLN A 185 -21.98 -10.44 -10.90
C GLN A 185 -21.51 -9.00 -11.14
N SER A 186 -22.28 -8.25 -11.93
CA SER A 186 -22.05 -6.82 -12.16
C SER A 186 -22.26 -6.00 -10.88
N TRP A 187 -23.20 -6.39 -10.02
CA TRP A 187 -23.35 -5.83 -8.68
C TRP A 187 -22.74 -6.75 -7.65
N ARG A 188 -21.84 -6.22 -6.84
CA ARG A 188 -21.16 -6.93 -5.76
C ARG A 188 -20.92 -6.01 -4.57
N GLY A 189 -20.67 -6.60 -3.42
CA GLY A 189 -20.35 -5.81 -2.22
C GLY A 189 -19.84 -6.66 -1.09
N ASP A 190 -19.35 -5.98 -0.06
CA ASP A 190 -18.77 -6.60 1.12
C ASP A 190 -19.39 -6.00 2.39
N LEU A 191 -19.50 -6.84 3.41
CA LEU A 191 -19.70 -6.45 4.81
C LEU A 191 -18.53 -7.02 5.59
N MET A 192 -17.74 -6.16 6.23
CA MET A 192 -16.51 -6.56 6.89
C MET A 192 -16.43 -5.98 8.30
N TRP A 193 -15.94 -6.77 9.24
CA TRP A 193 -15.40 -6.34 10.50
C TRP A 193 -13.90 -6.62 10.50
N LEU A 194 -13.08 -5.61 10.82
CA LEU A 194 -11.63 -5.66 10.78
C LEU A 194 -11.08 -5.15 12.11
N LYS A 195 -10.16 -5.90 12.71
CA LYS A 195 -9.44 -5.50 13.91
C LYS A 195 -7.93 -5.47 13.62
N SER A 196 -7.30 -4.34 13.91
CA SER A 196 -5.86 -4.15 13.80
C SER A 196 -5.16 -4.46 15.11
N ASP A 197 -3.94 -5.03 15.05
CA ASP A 197 -2.99 -5.12 16.17
C ASP A 197 -1.86 -4.09 16.04
N ASN A 198 -1.98 -3.13 15.12
CA ASN A 198 -0.99 -2.11 14.84
C ASN A 198 -1.05 -0.97 15.84
N LEU A 199 -0.10 -0.95 16.77
CA LEU A 199 -0.01 0.08 17.82
C LEU A 199 0.20 1.48 17.22
N ALA A 200 0.95 1.61 16.11
CA ALA A 200 1.15 2.89 15.44
C ALA A 200 -0.14 3.45 14.81
N GLN A 201 -1.17 2.62 14.67
CA GLN A 201 -2.53 2.98 14.25
C GLN A 201 -3.52 3.06 15.44
N ALA A 202 -3.03 2.93 16.68
CA ALA A 202 -3.87 2.81 17.89
C ALA A 202 -4.84 1.61 17.84
N SER A 203 -4.43 0.50 17.22
CA SER A 203 -5.17 -0.78 17.15
C SER A 203 -6.67 -0.64 16.90
N PRO A 204 -7.14 0.02 15.84
CA PRO A 204 -8.55 0.29 15.64
C PRO A 204 -9.34 -0.95 15.22
N GLU A 205 -10.63 -0.93 15.56
CA GLU A 205 -11.64 -1.82 15.00
C GLU A 205 -12.52 -1.07 14.01
N LEU A 206 -12.78 -1.68 12.85
CA LEU A 206 -13.55 -1.09 11.75
C LEU A 206 -14.74 -1.95 11.39
N SER A 207 -15.88 -1.31 11.12
CA SER A 207 -16.96 -1.89 10.33
C SER A 207 -16.94 -1.25 8.95
N VAL A 208 -16.90 -2.05 7.89
CA VAL A 208 -16.76 -1.60 6.50
C VAL A 208 -17.87 -2.20 5.66
N VAL A 209 -18.52 -1.38 4.84
CA VAL A 209 -19.50 -1.81 3.84
C VAL A 209 -19.08 -1.27 2.49
N THR A 210 -19.06 -2.12 1.46
CA THR A 210 -18.83 -1.72 0.08
C THR A 210 -20.00 -2.11 -0.81
N LEU A 211 -20.21 -1.36 -1.86
CA LEU A 211 -21.12 -1.69 -2.96
C LEU A 211 -20.49 -1.25 -4.27
N GLU A 212 -20.36 -2.16 -5.22
CA GLU A 212 -19.77 -1.88 -6.51
C GLU A 212 -20.67 -2.30 -7.66
N HIS A 213 -20.62 -1.50 -8.73
CA HIS A 213 -21.14 -1.88 -10.04
C HIS A 213 -19.96 -2.00 -11.01
N VAL A 214 -19.77 -3.19 -11.56
CA VAL A 214 -18.70 -3.53 -12.52
C VAL A 214 -19.31 -3.66 -13.92
N ALA A 215 -18.76 -2.90 -14.85
CA ALA A 215 -19.10 -2.93 -16.27
C ALA A 215 -17.82 -2.97 -17.11
N ASP A 216 -17.95 -3.24 -18.41
CA ASP A 216 -16.81 -3.30 -19.35
C ASP A 216 -16.04 -1.98 -19.41
N ALA A 217 -16.73 -0.85 -19.27
CA ALA A 217 -16.12 0.48 -19.30
C ALA A 217 -15.45 0.89 -17.97
N GLY A 218 -15.71 0.16 -16.88
CA GLY A 218 -15.12 0.43 -15.57
C GLY A 218 -15.98 0.02 -14.40
N THR A 219 -15.51 0.35 -13.20
CA THR A 219 -16.16 0.07 -11.92
C THR A 219 -16.52 1.38 -11.24
N VAL A 220 -17.72 1.46 -10.69
CA VAL A 220 -18.14 2.50 -9.75
C VAL A 220 -18.40 1.85 -8.41
N GLY A 221 -17.92 2.45 -7.32
CA GLY A 221 -18.04 1.89 -5.97
C GLY A 221 -18.40 2.94 -4.92
N LEU A 222 -19.09 2.48 -3.91
CA LEU A 222 -19.40 3.21 -2.68
C LEU A 222 -18.76 2.46 -1.50
N THR A 223 -18.23 3.20 -0.54
CA THR A 223 -17.67 2.64 0.70
C THR A 223 -18.18 3.43 1.89
N ALA A 224 -18.54 2.72 2.95
CA ALA A 224 -18.82 3.31 4.27
C ALA A 224 -17.97 2.59 5.32
N ILE A 225 -17.25 3.36 6.14
CA ILE A 225 -16.41 2.87 7.22
C ILE A 225 -16.85 3.52 8.52
N LYS A 226 -16.88 2.75 9.61
CA LYS A 226 -17.02 3.26 10.97
C LYS A 226 -15.90 2.68 11.83
N VAL A 227 -15.15 3.54 12.49
CA VAL A 227 -14.21 3.12 13.54
C VAL A 227 -15.02 2.86 14.81
N THR A 228 -15.13 1.61 15.20
CA THR A 228 -15.99 1.18 16.32
C THR A 228 -15.25 1.23 17.65
N ASP A 229 -13.95 0.95 17.64
CA ASP A 229 -13.10 1.01 18.81
C ASP A 229 -11.65 1.36 18.46
N THR A 230 -10.86 1.75 19.49
CA THR A 230 -9.42 2.01 19.42
C THR A 230 -8.79 1.73 20.76
N ASP A 231 -7.49 1.46 20.84
CA ASP A 231 -6.74 1.59 22.08
C ASP A 231 -6.79 3.06 22.54
N GLN A 232 -7.46 3.32 23.67
CA GLN A 232 -7.74 4.68 24.12
C GLN A 232 -6.47 5.44 24.52
N ALA A 233 -5.49 4.78 25.13
CA ALA A 233 -4.25 5.43 25.56
C ALA A 233 -3.43 5.89 24.36
N LEU A 234 -3.33 5.04 23.34
CA LEU A 234 -2.64 5.33 22.09
C LEU A 234 -3.40 6.35 21.24
N ALA A 235 -4.71 6.21 21.14
CA ALA A 235 -5.54 7.11 20.34
C ALA A 235 -5.52 8.54 20.89
N GLN A 236 -5.51 8.75 22.21
CA GLN A 236 -5.40 10.09 22.79
C GLN A 236 -4.14 10.84 22.35
N ILE A 237 -3.05 10.12 22.06
CA ILE A 237 -1.79 10.71 21.61
C ILE A 237 -1.74 10.86 20.10
N LEU A 238 -2.13 9.83 19.36
CA LEU A 238 -1.90 9.73 17.92
C LEU A 238 -3.13 10.17 17.10
N TYR A 239 -4.34 9.81 17.54
CA TYR A 239 -5.58 9.97 16.79
C TYR A 239 -6.78 10.21 17.70
N PRO A 240 -6.84 11.34 18.43
CA PRO A 240 -7.82 11.55 19.51
C PRO A 240 -9.29 11.50 19.06
N GLU A 241 -9.55 11.74 17.78
CA GLU A 241 -10.90 11.78 17.21
C GLU A 241 -11.25 10.53 16.38
N ARG A 242 -10.37 9.53 16.33
CA ARG A 242 -10.55 8.33 15.49
C ARG A 242 -11.69 7.43 15.97
N LYS A 243 -11.83 7.20 17.31
CA LYS A 243 -12.93 6.38 17.82
C LYS A 243 -14.29 7.04 17.55
N GLY A 244 -15.17 6.31 16.87
CA GLY A 244 -16.49 6.80 16.46
C GLY A 244 -16.49 7.56 15.12
N MET A 245 -15.33 7.81 14.51
CA MET A 245 -15.22 8.41 13.18
C MET A 245 -16.00 7.60 12.16
N LYS A 246 -16.68 8.28 11.23
CA LYS A 246 -17.36 7.70 10.09
C LYS A 246 -16.74 8.26 8.81
N LEU A 247 -16.51 7.39 7.84
CA LEU A 247 -15.97 7.76 6.55
C LEU A 247 -16.89 7.18 5.46
N TYR A 248 -17.14 8.00 4.43
CA TYR A 248 -17.90 7.62 3.25
C TYR A 248 -17.07 7.94 2.03
N SER A 249 -17.08 7.07 1.02
CA SER A 249 -16.44 7.39 -0.26
C SER A 249 -17.27 6.99 -1.45
N VAL A 250 -17.02 7.67 -2.56
CA VAL A 250 -17.43 7.29 -3.91
C VAL A 250 -16.20 7.20 -4.78
N ARG A 251 -16.06 6.11 -5.53
CA ARG A 251 -14.95 5.90 -6.45
C ARG A 251 -15.42 5.46 -7.83
N ALA A 252 -14.61 5.76 -8.83
CA ALA A 252 -14.76 5.23 -10.16
C ALA A 252 -13.38 4.95 -10.76
N GLN A 253 -13.27 3.84 -11.51
CA GLN A 253 -12.04 3.49 -12.23
C GLN A 253 -12.40 2.72 -13.50
N GLY A 254 -11.78 3.07 -14.63
CA GLY A 254 -12.00 2.37 -15.89
C GLY A 254 -11.40 3.09 -17.08
N ASN A 255 -11.87 2.74 -18.28
CA ASN A 255 -11.41 3.31 -19.53
C ASN A 255 -12.52 4.04 -20.31
N ALA A 256 -13.71 4.16 -19.73
CA ALA A 256 -14.88 4.78 -20.36
C ALA A 256 -15.19 4.22 -21.78
N GLY A 257 -14.83 2.95 -22.06
CA GLY A 257 -15.00 2.33 -23.38
C GLY A 257 -13.89 2.64 -24.40
N VAL A 258 -12.84 3.36 -24.01
CA VAL A 258 -11.69 3.71 -24.88
C VAL A 258 -10.47 2.91 -24.43
N SER A 259 -9.95 2.01 -25.28
CA SER A 259 -8.93 1.01 -24.89
C SER A 259 -7.62 1.59 -24.37
N ASP A 260 -7.20 2.74 -24.87
CA ASP A 260 -5.94 3.39 -24.48
C ASP A 260 -6.09 4.39 -23.33
N LEU A 261 -7.33 4.67 -22.91
CA LEU A 261 -7.63 5.61 -21.84
C LEU A 261 -7.66 4.89 -20.47
N PHE A 262 -7.11 5.53 -19.45
CA PHE A 262 -7.31 5.19 -18.06
C PHE A 262 -7.87 6.40 -17.32
N LEU A 263 -8.92 6.21 -16.55
CA LEU A 263 -9.51 7.21 -15.67
C LEU A 263 -9.71 6.59 -14.29
N ALA A 264 -9.38 7.32 -13.24
CA ALA A 264 -9.69 6.93 -11.88
C ALA A 264 -9.97 8.16 -11.01
N GLY A 265 -10.78 7.99 -9.98
CA GLY A 265 -11.02 9.02 -8.98
C GLY A 265 -11.76 8.44 -7.79
N GLU A 266 -11.47 9.00 -6.62
CA GLU A 266 -12.19 8.71 -5.39
C GLU A 266 -12.32 10.00 -4.57
N HIS A 267 -13.45 10.17 -3.90
CA HIS A 267 -13.68 11.24 -2.93
C HIS A 267 -14.16 10.62 -1.62
N ALA A 268 -13.47 10.90 -0.53
CA ALA A 268 -13.75 10.45 0.82
C ALA A 268 -14.12 11.62 1.73
N TRP A 269 -15.15 11.44 2.53
CA TRP A 269 -15.61 12.40 3.57
C TRP A 269 -15.49 11.72 4.93
N GLU A 270 -14.79 12.37 5.84
CA GLU A 270 -14.69 11.98 7.24
C GLU A 270 -15.58 12.84 8.12
N ARG A 271 -16.27 12.20 9.06
CA ARG A 271 -17.02 12.83 10.13
C ARG A 271 -16.45 12.37 11.47
N LYS A 272 -15.74 13.26 12.13
CA LYS A 272 -15.08 12.98 13.41
C LYS A 272 -15.98 13.36 14.58
N PRO A 273 -16.03 12.59 15.67
CA PRO A 273 -16.76 12.96 16.88
C PRO A 273 -16.17 14.23 17.48
N GLY A 274 -16.94 15.33 17.51
CA GLY A 274 -16.52 16.60 18.10
C GLY A 274 -15.51 17.41 17.31
N GLY A 275 -15.08 16.95 16.14
CA GLY A 275 -14.13 17.62 15.25
C GLY A 275 -14.78 18.23 14.02
N ALA A 276 -13.97 18.89 13.17
CA ALA A 276 -14.38 19.33 11.85
C ALA A 276 -14.55 18.13 10.90
N ASP A 277 -15.44 18.26 9.92
CA ASP A 277 -15.54 17.32 8.82
C ASP A 277 -14.31 17.49 7.91
N GLU A 278 -13.66 16.38 7.58
CA GLU A 278 -12.46 16.33 6.74
C GLU A 278 -12.74 15.61 5.42
N ASN A 279 -11.90 15.83 4.43
CA ASN A 279 -12.04 15.16 3.14
C ASN A 279 -10.69 14.91 2.46
N ALA A 280 -10.67 13.88 1.63
CA ALA A 280 -9.59 13.62 0.71
C ALA A 280 -10.15 13.18 -0.64
N TRP A 281 -9.46 13.49 -1.72
CA TRP A 281 -9.86 13.05 -3.05
C TRP A 281 -8.69 13.05 -4.01
N TYR A 282 -8.85 12.28 -5.07
CA TYR A 282 -7.97 12.33 -6.21
C TYR A 282 -8.74 12.21 -7.53
N LEU A 283 -8.13 12.71 -8.59
CA LEU A 283 -8.51 12.46 -9.97
C LEU A 283 -7.27 12.09 -10.75
N GLU A 284 -7.37 11.09 -11.60
CA GLU A 284 -6.28 10.57 -12.42
C GLU A 284 -6.76 10.30 -13.83
N ALA A 285 -5.93 10.66 -14.80
CA ALA A 285 -6.11 10.34 -16.20
C ALA A 285 -4.80 9.83 -16.79
N GLY A 286 -4.86 8.78 -17.57
CA GLY A 286 -3.73 8.18 -18.25
C GLY A 286 -4.04 7.83 -19.69
N TRP A 287 -2.99 7.79 -20.51
CA TRP A 287 -3.08 7.38 -21.89
C TRP A 287 -1.93 6.45 -22.24
N THR A 288 -2.25 5.35 -22.93
CA THR A 288 -1.27 4.41 -23.48
C THR A 288 -1.20 4.58 -24.99
N PHE A 289 -0.05 4.86 -25.53
CA PHE A 289 0.17 4.96 -26.97
C PHE A 289 0.42 3.55 -27.54
N SER A 290 -0.63 2.75 -27.58
CA SER A 290 -0.57 1.31 -27.92
C SER A 290 -0.01 1.03 -29.32
N GLN A 291 -0.07 2.00 -30.23
CA GLN A 291 0.42 1.92 -31.60
C GLN A 291 1.92 2.25 -31.73
N LEU A 292 2.55 2.80 -30.68
CA LEU A 292 3.97 3.14 -30.69
C LEU A 292 4.84 1.96 -30.19
N PRO A 293 6.08 1.84 -30.69
CA PRO A 293 7.03 0.88 -30.13
C PRO A 293 7.22 1.11 -28.63
N GLY A 294 7.27 0.01 -27.87
CA GLY A 294 7.37 0.07 -26.42
C GLY A 294 6.08 0.52 -25.70
N LYS A 295 5.01 0.81 -26.44
CA LYS A 295 3.69 1.22 -25.93
C LYS A 295 3.81 2.21 -24.77
N PRO A 296 4.46 3.37 -24.96
CA PRO A 296 4.66 4.31 -23.89
C PRO A 296 3.32 4.77 -23.33
N SER A 297 3.30 5.00 -22.02
CA SER A 297 2.13 5.53 -21.32
C SER A 297 2.50 6.78 -20.53
N VAL A 298 1.54 7.67 -20.38
CA VAL A 298 1.61 8.84 -19.52
C VAL A 298 0.39 8.84 -18.61
N ASN A 299 0.58 9.17 -17.35
CA ASN A 299 -0.53 9.41 -16.45
C ASN A 299 -0.28 10.66 -15.61
N TYR A 300 -1.35 11.35 -15.29
CA TYR A 300 -1.36 12.48 -14.40
C TYR A 300 -2.40 12.29 -13.32
N ARG A 301 -2.01 12.51 -12.05
CA ARG A 301 -2.91 12.48 -10.92
C ARG A 301 -2.77 13.76 -10.09
N TYR A 302 -3.90 14.32 -9.72
CA TYR A 302 -3.98 15.33 -8.68
C TYR A 302 -4.67 14.73 -7.47
N SER A 303 -4.09 14.90 -6.29
CA SER A 303 -4.68 14.49 -5.02
C SER A 303 -4.65 15.61 -3.99
N ARG A 304 -5.64 15.63 -3.10
CA ARG A 304 -5.76 16.60 -2.03
C ARG A 304 -6.31 15.92 -0.79
N PHE A 305 -5.66 16.19 0.34
CA PHE A 305 -6.01 15.69 1.66
C PHE A 305 -6.12 16.88 2.59
N SER A 306 -7.30 17.12 3.21
CA SER A 306 -7.52 18.24 4.12
C SER A 306 -6.62 18.17 5.36
N GLU A 307 -6.58 19.24 6.14
CA GLU A 307 -5.60 19.45 7.20
C GLU A 307 -5.62 18.37 8.27
N GLY A 308 -6.79 18.00 8.72
CA GLY A 308 -6.99 17.00 9.76
C GLY A 308 -7.43 15.64 9.20
N TYR A 309 -7.34 15.38 7.90
CA TYR A 309 -7.72 14.09 7.34
C TYR A 309 -6.93 12.95 7.96
N ASP A 310 -7.63 11.90 8.38
CA ASP A 310 -7.05 10.68 8.94
C ASP A 310 -6.93 9.61 7.83
N PRO A 311 -5.74 9.33 7.32
CA PRO A 311 -5.57 8.45 6.16
C PRO A 311 -5.86 6.97 6.45
N LEU A 312 -6.23 6.58 7.67
CA LEU A 312 -6.48 5.20 8.10
C LEU A 312 -5.37 4.24 7.65
N PHE A 313 -5.75 3.24 6.83
CA PHE A 313 -4.90 2.17 6.33
C PHE A 313 -4.58 2.33 4.83
N TYR A 314 -4.39 3.58 4.40
CA TYR A 314 -4.00 3.84 3.02
C TYR A 314 -2.72 3.08 2.63
N GLY A 315 -2.59 2.79 1.36
CA GLY A 315 -1.39 2.15 0.83
C GLY A 315 -1.33 2.25 -0.68
N ASN A 316 -0.32 1.65 -1.26
CA ASN A 316 -0.14 1.63 -2.70
C ASN A 316 -0.89 0.44 -3.31
N GLY A 317 -2.00 0.68 -3.96
CA GLY A 317 -2.81 -0.35 -4.60
C GLY A 317 -2.49 -0.61 -6.07
N ARG A 318 -1.70 0.21 -6.78
CA ARG A 318 -1.56 0.09 -8.23
C ARG A 318 -0.12 0.00 -8.74
N ALA A 319 0.75 0.94 -8.42
CA ALA A 319 2.10 1.02 -8.95
C ALA A 319 2.99 1.87 -8.07
N LEU A 320 4.28 1.97 -8.42
CA LEU A 320 5.23 2.89 -7.79
C LEU A 320 4.64 4.29 -7.66
N GLY A 321 4.84 4.90 -6.49
CA GLY A 321 4.42 6.27 -6.22
C GLY A 321 2.92 6.50 -6.19
N THR A 322 2.09 5.50 -5.96
CA THR A 322 0.63 5.67 -5.98
C THR A 322 0.14 6.37 -4.71
N TRP A 323 -0.18 5.65 -3.64
CA TRP A 323 -0.75 6.33 -2.46
C TRP A 323 0.29 6.74 -1.43
N PHE A 324 1.50 6.25 -1.52
CA PHE A 324 2.61 6.82 -0.77
C PHE A 324 3.03 8.20 -1.27
N GLN A 325 2.58 8.66 -2.44
CA GLN A 325 2.86 10.01 -2.96
C GLN A 325 4.34 10.31 -3.09
N GLY A 326 5.11 9.44 -3.74
CA GLY A 326 6.56 9.56 -3.92
C GLY A 326 7.31 8.40 -3.28
N GLU A 327 8.52 8.15 -3.75
CA GLU A 327 9.36 7.04 -3.26
C GLU A 327 10.26 7.49 -2.10
N VAL A 328 10.60 8.77 -2.04
CA VAL A 328 11.37 9.36 -0.95
C VAL A 328 10.45 10.12 0.00
N ALA A 329 9.67 11.07 -0.51
CA ALA A 329 8.87 11.97 0.30
C ALA A 329 7.87 11.21 1.18
N SER A 330 7.10 10.29 0.63
CA SER A 330 6.08 9.60 1.40
C SER A 330 6.61 8.49 2.29
N ASN A 331 7.71 7.86 1.92
CA ASN A 331 8.27 6.79 2.74
C ASN A 331 9.07 7.31 3.93
N TYR A 332 9.78 8.42 3.79
CA TYR A 332 10.73 8.88 4.81
C TYR A 332 10.54 10.34 5.20
N ALA A 333 10.25 11.21 4.24
CA ALA A 333 10.20 12.65 4.46
C ALA A 333 8.76 13.17 4.70
N GLY A 334 7.72 12.41 4.31
CA GLY A 334 6.37 12.97 4.17
C GLY A 334 6.34 14.03 3.04
N PRO A 335 5.23 14.60 2.66
CA PRO A 335 3.98 14.60 3.37
C PRO A 335 3.26 13.27 3.25
N PHE A 336 2.68 12.81 4.32
CA PHE A 336 1.72 11.73 4.29
C PHE A 336 0.36 12.29 3.86
N ASN A 337 -0.60 11.43 3.58
CA ASN A 337 -1.93 11.77 3.08
C ASN A 337 -2.78 12.58 4.08
N SER A 338 -2.28 13.73 4.52
CA SER A 338 -2.91 14.71 5.40
C SER A 338 -2.28 16.08 5.17
N ASN A 339 -3.06 17.16 5.26
CA ASN A 339 -2.62 18.56 5.11
C ASN A 339 -1.81 18.80 3.82
N THR A 340 -2.13 18.13 2.71
CA THR A 340 -1.33 18.20 1.50
C THR A 340 -2.15 18.17 0.22
N ARG A 341 -1.57 18.69 -0.85
CA ARG A 341 -1.97 18.45 -2.23
C ARG A 341 -0.76 18.03 -3.03
N VAL A 342 -0.95 17.13 -3.99
CA VAL A 342 0.12 16.56 -4.78
C VAL A 342 -0.27 16.52 -6.25
N HIS A 343 0.60 17.03 -7.12
CA HIS A 343 0.57 16.77 -8.55
C HIS A 343 1.57 15.63 -8.84
N HIS A 344 1.12 14.59 -9.48
CA HIS A 344 1.92 13.46 -9.90
C HIS A 344 1.83 13.29 -11.42
N LEU A 345 2.97 13.18 -12.06
CA LEU A 345 3.11 12.83 -13.49
C LEU A 345 3.97 11.58 -13.60
N GLY A 346 3.44 10.53 -14.19
CA GLY A 346 4.16 9.29 -14.46
C GLY A 346 4.30 9.05 -15.96
N VAL A 347 5.46 8.54 -16.38
CA VAL A 347 5.69 8.03 -17.72
C VAL A 347 6.34 6.65 -17.63
N LYS A 348 5.96 5.74 -18.52
CA LYS A 348 6.48 4.36 -18.56
C LYS A 348 6.52 3.87 -19.99
N ALA A 349 7.55 3.09 -20.36
CA ALA A 349 7.64 2.44 -21.65
C ALA A 349 8.36 1.10 -21.55
N ALA A 350 7.99 0.13 -22.38
CA ALA A 350 8.74 -1.11 -22.53
C ALA A 350 9.96 -0.89 -23.44
N VAL A 351 11.14 -1.20 -22.92
CA VAL A 351 12.40 -1.21 -23.69
C VAL A 351 12.60 -2.56 -24.36
N SER A 352 12.12 -3.61 -23.74
CA SER A 352 12.12 -4.97 -24.25
C SER A 352 10.91 -5.76 -23.72
N GLY A 353 10.76 -7.01 -24.12
CA GLY A 353 9.72 -7.89 -23.55
C GLY A 353 9.89 -8.20 -22.04
N ARG A 354 11.01 -7.83 -21.44
CA ARG A 354 11.33 -8.09 -20.02
C ARG A 354 11.71 -6.85 -19.22
N VAL A 355 11.87 -5.71 -19.87
CA VAL A 355 12.33 -4.48 -19.22
C VAL A 355 11.39 -3.33 -19.54
N ASN A 356 10.82 -2.75 -18.51
CA ASN A 356 10.16 -1.45 -18.56
C ASN A 356 11.05 -0.40 -17.91
N VAL A 357 10.97 0.84 -18.37
CA VAL A 357 11.58 2.01 -17.73
C VAL A 357 10.54 3.07 -17.51
N GLY A 358 10.71 3.87 -16.49
CA GLY A 358 9.78 4.95 -16.20
C GLY A 358 10.40 6.09 -15.41
N ALA A 359 9.65 7.18 -15.34
CA ALA A 359 9.92 8.32 -14.50
C ALA A 359 8.66 8.77 -13.79
N LEU A 360 8.82 9.22 -12.55
CA LEU A 360 7.77 9.79 -11.71
C LEU A 360 8.19 11.20 -11.31
N TYR A 361 7.30 12.15 -11.41
CA TYR A 361 7.51 13.51 -10.91
C TYR A 361 6.40 13.88 -9.94
N TYR A 362 6.78 14.49 -8.82
CA TYR A 362 5.86 14.97 -7.80
C TYR A 362 6.14 16.43 -7.46
N ASP A 363 5.06 17.19 -7.29
CA ASP A 363 5.07 18.53 -6.69
C ASP A 363 4.14 18.48 -5.48
N PHE A 364 4.73 18.62 -4.29
CA PHE A 364 4.03 18.55 -3.00
C PHE A 364 3.81 19.96 -2.46
N ALA A 365 2.59 20.27 -2.05
CA ALA A 365 2.28 21.53 -1.39
C ALA A 365 1.45 21.31 -0.13
N THR A 366 1.89 21.88 0.97
CA THR A 366 1.20 21.93 2.24
C THR A 366 0.03 22.90 2.19
N LEU A 367 -1.15 22.49 2.63
CA LEU A 367 -2.34 23.34 2.63
C LEU A 367 -2.25 24.41 3.73
N ASN A 368 -2.02 23.98 4.97
CA ASN A 368 -1.83 24.88 6.11
C ASN A 368 -0.39 24.79 6.60
N ARG A 369 0.41 25.79 6.23
CA ARG A 369 1.83 25.87 6.58
C ARG A 369 2.11 26.24 8.03
N SER A 370 1.09 26.65 8.80
CA SER A 370 1.24 26.91 10.24
C SER A 370 1.47 25.60 11.03
N LEU A 371 1.12 24.45 10.45
CA LEU A 371 1.34 23.11 11.00
C LEU A 371 2.66 22.47 10.51
N GLY A 372 3.52 23.25 9.87
CA GLY A 372 4.76 22.81 9.23
C GLY A 372 4.72 23.05 7.72
N ASN A 373 5.86 23.17 7.08
CA ASN A 373 5.98 23.37 5.64
C ASN A 373 6.72 22.19 5.01
N ARG A 374 5.98 21.26 4.41
CA ARG A 374 6.50 20.08 3.71
C ARG A 374 6.45 20.23 2.20
N ASP A 375 6.43 21.46 1.70
CA ASP A 375 6.51 21.73 0.27
C ASP A 375 7.82 21.17 -0.28
N ALA A 376 7.72 20.40 -1.38
CA ALA A 376 8.87 19.71 -1.96
C ALA A 376 8.59 19.30 -3.41
N ARG A 377 9.64 18.92 -4.11
CA ARG A 377 9.56 18.25 -5.42
C ARG A 377 10.38 16.99 -5.40
N GLU A 378 9.94 16.01 -6.17
CA GLU A 378 10.63 14.74 -6.31
C GLU A 378 10.61 14.29 -7.76
N LEU A 379 11.72 13.74 -8.21
CA LEU A 379 11.86 13.09 -9.51
C LEU A 379 12.51 11.73 -9.31
N ASP A 380 11.85 10.68 -9.73
CA ASP A 380 12.35 9.31 -9.68
C ASP A 380 12.49 8.74 -11.09
N LEU A 381 13.59 8.03 -11.31
CA LEU A 381 13.83 7.22 -12.50
C LEU A 381 13.93 5.77 -12.06
N TYR A 382 13.22 4.88 -12.73
CA TYR A 382 13.18 3.47 -12.35
C TYR A 382 13.20 2.53 -13.55
N ALA A 383 13.57 1.28 -13.29
CA ALA A 383 13.34 0.19 -14.22
C ALA A 383 12.66 -0.98 -13.50
N GLU A 384 11.91 -1.76 -14.26
CA GLU A 384 11.33 -3.04 -13.85
C GLU A 384 11.89 -4.10 -14.80
N TRP A 385 12.74 -4.96 -14.31
CA TRP A 385 13.34 -6.04 -15.08
C TRP A 385 12.81 -7.39 -14.58
N THR A 386 11.95 -8.03 -15.37
CA THR A 386 11.54 -9.42 -15.18
C THR A 386 12.67 -10.32 -15.69
N ILE A 387 13.44 -10.90 -14.76
CA ILE A 387 14.57 -11.78 -15.07
C ILE A 387 14.03 -13.08 -15.65
N ASP A 388 13.07 -13.70 -14.94
CA ASP A 388 12.34 -14.88 -15.35
C ASP A 388 10.94 -14.92 -14.69
N GLU A 389 10.28 -16.09 -14.67
CA GLU A 389 8.95 -16.26 -14.06
C GLU A 389 8.94 -16.15 -12.54
N HIS A 390 10.08 -16.22 -11.87
CA HIS A 390 10.23 -16.20 -10.42
C HIS A 390 10.91 -14.93 -9.90
N TRP A 391 11.69 -14.22 -10.71
CA TRP A 391 12.57 -13.15 -10.24
C TRP A 391 12.36 -11.84 -10.99
N SER A 392 12.34 -10.76 -10.25
CA SER A 392 12.35 -9.39 -10.80
C SER A 392 13.31 -8.50 -10.04
N LEU A 393 13.96 -7.58 -10.76
CA LEU A 393 14.86 -6.55 -10.23
C LEU A 393 14.29 -5.17 -10.54
N LEU A 394 14.25 -4.31 -9.51
CA LEU A 394 13.66 -2.96 -9.59
C LEU A 394 14.65 -1.93 -9.04
N PRO A 395 15.59 -1.44 -9.85
CA PRO A 395 16.41 -0.30 -9.49
C PRO A 395 15.61 1.01 -9.62
N LEU A 396 15.86 1.95 -8.68
CA LEU A 396 15.32 3.31 -8.71
C LEU A 396 16.37 4.29 -8.21
N VAL A 397 16.42 5.47 -8.81
CA VAL A 397 17.15 6.63 -8.33
C VAL A 397 16.19 7.80 -8.23
N GLY A 398 16.10 8.40 -7.05
CA GLY A 398 15.26 9.55 -6.76
C GLY A 398 16.06 10.79 -6.42
N TYR A 399 15.50 11.95 -6.76
CA TYR A 399 15.98 13.25 -6.34
C TYR A 399 14.88 14.01 -5.65
N TYR A 400 15.02 14.20 -4.33
CA TYR A 400 14.08 14.91 -3.49
C TYR A 400 14.61 16.30 -3.13
N LYS A 401 13.78 17.34 -3.30
CA LYS A 401 14.12 18.74 -3.01
C LYS A 401 13.05 19.34 -2.11
N PRO A 402 13.25 19.33 -0.76
CA PRO A 402 12.37 20.05 0.15
C PRO A 402 12.61 21.56 0.06
N GLU A 403 11.61 22.37 0.39
CA GLU A 403 11.77 23.82 0.55
C GLU A 403 12.33 24.21 1.92
N ARG A 404 12.12 23.36 2.94
CA ARG A 404 12.51 23.58 4.34
C ARG A 404 13.17 22.34 4.93
N SER A 405 14.14 22.57 5.84
CA SER A 405 14.65 21.51 6.72
C SER A 405 13.64 21.16 7.81
N ALA A 406 13.87 20.08 8.56
CA ALA A 406 13.00 19.70 9.68
C ALA A 406 12.97 20.79 10.77
N GLU A 407 14.09 21.45 11.04
CA GLU A 407 14.19 22.57 12.01
C GLU A 407 13.32 23.77 11.59
N ASP A 408 13.16 23.98 10.28
CA ASP A 408 12.34 25.06 9.70
C ASP A 408 10.89 24.61 9.37
N GLY A 409 10.46 23.44 9.90
CA GLY A 409 9.12 22.91 9.72
C GLY A 409 8.95 22.00 8.49
N GLY A 410 10.04 21.65 7.80
CA GLY A 410 10.06 20.63 6.76
C GLY A 410 10.29 19.22 7.31
N SER A 411 10.80 18.33 6.49
CA SER A 411 10.96 16.90 6.81
C SER A 411 12.41 16.40 6.77
N GLN A 412 13.31 17.07 6.05
CA GLN A 412 14.70 16.65 5.90
C GLN A 412 15.57 17.22 7.02
N LEU A 413 16.32 16.38 7.72
CA LEU A 413 17.29 16.79 8.74
C LEU A 413 18.49 17.50 8.09
N GLY A 414 19.09 18.44 8.82
CA GLY A 414 20.24 19.22 8.34
C GLY A 414 19.82 20.37 7.43
N THR A 415 20.10 20.28 6.15
CA THR A 415 19.86 21.37 5.19
C THR A 415 18.64 21.07 4.29
N ALA A 416 17.99 22.13 3.75
CA ALA A 416 16.97 21.99 2.74
C ALA A 416 17.54 21.80 1.31
N LYS A 417 18.78 21.31 1.16
CA LYS A 417 19.37 21.01 -0.15
C LYS A 417 18.75 19.75 -0.76
N GLY A 418 18.85 19.63 -2.09
CA GLY A 418 18.40 18.42 -2.77
C GLY A 418 19.15 17.18 -2.29
N SER A 419 18.42 16.11 -2.09
CA SER A 419 18.90 14.79 -1.65
C SER A 419 18.76 13.77 -2.77
N VAL A 420 19.80 12.97 -2.97
CA VAL A 420 19.76 11.81 -3.86
C VAL A 420 19.39 10.58 -3.03
N TYR A 421 18.46 9.82 -3.54
CA TYR A 421 18.05 8.53 -3.02
C TYR A 421 18.29 7.45 -4.06
N GLY A 422 18.66 6.26 -3.64
CA GLY A 422 18.81 5.12 -4.51
C GLY A 422 18.33 3.84 -3.84
N GLN A 423 17.71 2.96 -4.63
CA GLN A 423 17.34 1.62 -4.19
C GLN A 423 17.53 0.61 -5.31
N VAL A 424 17.77 -0.64 -4.91
CA VAL A 424 17.69 -1.82 -5.78
C VAL A 424 16.91 -2.88 -5.04
N LEU A 425 15.77 -3.27 -5.58
CA LEU A 425 14.93 -4.32 -5.01
C LEU A 425 15.03 -5.58 -5.85
N LEU A 426 15.31 -6.72 -5.22
CA LEU A 426 15.16 -8.04 -5.79
C LEU A 426 13.89 -8.67 -5.20
N VAL A 427 12.96 -9.05 -6.04
CA VAL A 427 11.67 -9.67 -5.65
C VAL A 427 11.58 -11.05 -6.25
N PHE A 428 11.05 -12.00 -5.49
CA PHE A 428 10.87 -13.36 -5.96
C PHE A 428 9.58 -14.01 -5.42
N GLY A 429 9.09 -15.03 -6.15
CA GLY A 429 7.93 -15.84 -5.75
C GLY A 429 7.91 -17.22 -6.42
N PHE A 430 7.44 -18.23 -5.66
CA PHE A 430 7.31 -19.63 -6.05
C PHE A 430 5.98 -20.18 -5.60
#